data_b4ac2669864d5838fe17d599823e0546
#
_entry.id   b4ac2669864d5838fe17d599823e0546
#
_cell.length_a   1.000
_cell.length_b   1.000
_cell.length_c   1.000
_cell.angle_alpha   90.00
_cell.angle_beta   90.00
_cell.angle_gamma   90.00
#
_symmetry.space_group_name_H-M   'P 1'
#
loop_
_entity.id
_entity.type
_entity.pdbx_description
1 polymer ?
#
loop_
_entity_poly.entity_id
_entity_poly.type
_entity_poly.pdbx_seq_one_letter_code
_entity_poly.pdbx_strand_id
1 'polypeptide(L)'
;MTYFARVPTITNGKGIVDDVISAEQSFIDSGEVGDPTMWWQTSYNTRGNVHYGPDGQPDGGVALRANYAGIGYTLDTTIVINGVVGVFYPPQPYPSWILSTQTYLWVAPVPYPNDGKTYVWDEATQSWVLVP
;
A
#
# COMPACT_ATOMS: atom_id res chain seq x y z
N MET A 1 -0.87 -16.30 -9.27
CA MET A 1 -2.13 -15.62 -9.58
C MET A 1 -1.90 -14.11 -9.63
N THR A 2 -2.48 -13.43 -10.58
CA THR A 2 -2.23 -12.00 -10.77
C THR A 2 -3.36 -11.19 -10.16
N TYR A 3 -3.04 -10.08 -9.53
CA TYR A 3 -4.01 -9.20 -8.87
C TYR A 3 -3.95 -7.81 -9.48
N PHE A 4 -5.12 -7.16 -9.56
CA PHE A 4 -5.25 -5.82 -10.09
C PHE A 4 -6.11 -4.96 -9.19
N ALA A 5 -5.71 -3.71 -9.02
CA ALA A 5 -6.45 -2.70 -8.29
C ALA A 5 -7.08 -1.71 -9.27
N ARG A 6 -8.36 -1.40 -9.07
CA ARG A 6 -9.03 -0.39 -9.88
C ARG A 6 -8.90 0.99 -9.23
N VAL A 7 -8.42 1.94 -10.04
CA VAL A 7 -8.31 3.34 -9.66
C VAL A 7 -9.02 4.16 -10.74
N PRO A 8 -10.32 4.46 -10.55
CA PRO A 8 -11.15 5.04 -11.62
C PRO A 8 -10.80 6.47 -11.95
N THR A 9 -10.24 7.23 -11.01
CA THR A 9 -9.91 8.64 -11.23
C THR A 9 -8.55 8.96 -10.63
N ILE A 10 -7.66 9.55 -11.44
CA ILE A 10 -6.36 10.03 -10.98
C ILE A 10 -6.34 11.55 -11.16
N THR A 11 -6.10 12.27 -10.06
CA THR A 11 -6.04 13.73 -10.03
C THR A 11 -4.73 14.16 -9.40
N ASN A 12 -3.94 14.98 -10.09
CA ASN A 12 -2.62 15.41 -9.65
C ASN A 12 -1.68 14.23 -9.33
N GLY A 13 -1.81 13.16 -10.12
CA GLY A 13 -0.98 11.96 -9.99
C GLY A 13 -1.46 10.96 -8.94
N LYS A 14 -2.55 11.22 -8.22
CA LYS A 14 -3.04 10.34 -7.14
C LYS A 14 -4.48 9.92 -7.38
N GLY A 15 -4.80 8.69 -6.98
CA GLY A 15 -6.15 8.16 -7.02
C GLY A 15 -6.38 7.14 -5.92
N ILE A 16 -7.65 6.84 -5.68
CA ILE A 16 -8.07 5.91 -4.61
C ILE A 16 -8.49 4.59 -5.23
N VAL A 17 -8.01 3.50 -4.65
CA VAL A 17 -8.39 2.14 -5.02
C VAL A 17 -9.83 1.88 -4.56
N ASP A 18 -10.69 1.48 -5.48
CA ASP A 18 -12.09 1.14 -5.15
C ASP A 18 -12.41 -0.33 -5.33
N ASP A 19 -11.51 -1.13 -5.92
CA ASP A 19 -11.69 -2.57 -6.07
C ASP A 19 -10.34 -3.25 -6.26
N VAL A 20 -10.24 -4.52 -5.84
CA VAL A 20 -9.08 -5.38 -6.08
C VAL A 20 -9.59 -6.74 -6.50
N ILE A 21 -9.12 -7.23 -7.65
CA ILE A 21 -9.53 -8.52 -8.19
C ILE A 21 -8.32 -9.39 -8.54
N SER A 22 -8.57 -10.69 -8.58
CA SER A 22 -7.63 -11.67 -9.16
C SER A 22 -8.07 -11.97 -10.58
N ALA A 23 -7.18 -11.77 -11.54
CA ALA A 23 -7.50 -11.97 -12.96
C ALA A 23 -6.21 -12.11 -13.77
N GLU A 24 -6.34 -12.66 -14.99
CA GLU A 24 -5.27 -12.62 -15.96
C GLU A 24 -5.25 -11.26 -16.68
N GLN A 25 -4.08 -10.87 -17.16
CA GLN A 25 -3.93 -9.60 -17.91
C GLN A 25 -4.86 -9.54 -19.12
N SER A 26 -5.04 -10.67 -19.80
CA SER A 26 -5.94 -10.75 -20.97
C SER A 26 -7.39 -10.43 -20.63
N PHE A 27 -7.83 -10.82 -19.42
CA PHE A 27 -9.18 -10.49 -18.96
C PHE A 27 -9.32 -8.98 -18.71
N ILE A 28 -8.33 -8.36 -18.10
CA ILE A 28 -8.30 -6.90 -17.92
C ILE A 28 -8.34 -6.19 -19.28
N ASP A 29 -7.52 -6.65 -20.22
CA ASP A 29 -7.39 -6.04 -21.54
C ASP A 29 -8.66 -6.20 -22.40
N SER A 30 -9.49 -7.20 -22.08
CA SER A 30 -10.75 -7.46 -22.79
C SER A 30 -11.81 -6.37 -22.60
N GLY A 31 -11.69 -5.57 -21.52
CA GLY A 31 -12.70 -4.57 -21.17
C GLY A 31 -13.92 -5.11 -20.45
N GLU A 32 -13.94 -6.40 -20.10
CA GLU A 32 -15.06 -7.03 -19.38
C GLU A 32 -15.35 -6.36 -18.03
N VAL A 33 -14.31 -5.85 -17.38
CA VAL A 33 -14.42 -5.17 -16.07
C VAL A 33 -14.23 -3.66 -16.20
N GLY A 34 -14.48 -3.10 -17.38
CA GLY A 34 -14.38 -1.68 -17.67
C GLY A 34 -13.08 -1.31 -18.35
N ASP A 35 -12.78 -0.01 -18.36
CA ASP A 35 -11.60 0.53 -19.03
C ASP A 35 -10.32 -0.10 -18.47
N PRO A 36 -9.52 -0.79 -19.31
CA PRO A 36 -8.27 -1.43 -18.85
C PRO A 36 -7.28 -0.45 -18.21
N THR A 37 -7.29 0.83 -18.57
CA THR A 37 -6.37 1.83 -18.03
C THR A 37 -6.66 2.19 -16.57
N MET A 38 -7.82 1.79 -16.03
CA MET A 38 -8.14 1.98 -14.62
C MET A 38 -7.54 0.91 -13.73
N TRP A 39 -7.06 -0.19 -14.30
CA TRP A 39 -6.57 -1.34 -13.56
C TRP A 39 -5.05 -1.33 -13.48
N TRP A 40 -4.53 -1.43 -12.26
CA TRP A 40 -3.11 -1.39 -11.96
C TRP A 40 -2.70 -2.69 -11.27
N GLN A 41 -1.69 -3.36 -11.82
CA GLN A 41 -1.21 -4.60 -11.23
C GLN A 41 -0.66 -4.35 -9.83
N THR A 42 -1.03 -5.22 -8.89
CA THR A 42 -0.52 -5.26 -7.54
C THR A 42 -0.05 -6.66 -7.18
N SER A 43 0.71 -6.83 -6.11
CA SER A 43 1.30 -8.11 -5.75
C SER A 43 0.93 -8.48 -4.32
N TYR A 44 0.30 -9.65 -4.19
CA TYR A 44 -0.26 -10.14 -2.93
C TYR A 44 0.78 -10.23 -1.80
N ASN A 45 2.02 -10.63 -2.12
CA ASN A 45 3.06 -10.87 -1.11
C ASN A 45 4.02 -9.68 -0.95
N THR A 46 3.55 -8.47 -1.20
CA THR A 46 4.36 -7.26 -1.11
C THR A 46 3.85 -6.36 0.00
N ARG A 47 4.73 -5.96 0.90
CA ARG A 47 4.40 -5.03 1.99
C ARG A 47 5.65 -4.29 2.44
N GLY A 48 5.50 -2.98 2.71
CA GLY A 48 6.61 -2.15 3.17
C GLY A 48 7.77 -2.11 2.19
N ASN A 49 7.46 -2.19 0.89
CA ASN A 49 8.44 -2.21 -0.20
C ASN A 49 9.35 -3.45 -0.16
N VAL A 50 8.83 -4.57 0.34
CA VAL A 50 9.51 -5.86 0.41
C VAL A 50 8.58 -6.94 -0.14
N HIS A 51 9.13 -7.85 -0.96
CA HIS A 51 8.43 -9.04 -1.42
C HIS A 51 8.75 -10.22 -0.50
N TYR A 52 7.72 -10.96 -0.09
CA TYR A 52 7.82 -12.09 0.82
C TYR A 52 7.55 -13.40 0.11
N GLY A 53 8.30 -14.44 0.49
CA GLY A 53 8.10 -15.80 -0.01
C GLY A 53 7.01 -16.57 0.75
N PRO A 54 6.76 -17.83 0.34
CA PRO A 54 5.73 -18.68 0.98
C PRO A 54 5.98 -18.94 2.46
N ASP A 55 7.22 -18.82 2.91
CA ASP A 55 7.62 -18.98 4.33
C ASP A 55 7.40 -17.71 5.17
N GLY A 56 6.89 -16.63 4.55
CA GLY A 56 6.69 -15.36 5.23
C GLY A 56 7.96 -14.53 5.43
N GLN A 57 9.07 -14.93 4.80
CA GLN A 57 10.34 -14.19 4.89
C GLN A 57 10.63 -13.47 3.58
N PRO A 58 11.40 -12.35 3.63
CA PRO A 58 11.83 -11.67 2.40
C PRO A 58 12.57 -12.66 1.47
N ASP A 59 12.23 -12.64 0.20
CA ASP A 59 12.79 -13.57 -0.79
C ASP A 59 13.65 -12.88 -1.85
N GLY A 60 13.89 -11.58 -1.72
CA GLY A 60 14.64 -10.80 -2.71
C GLY A 60 13.88 -10.53 -4.01
N GLY A 61 12.61 -10.89 -4.10
CA GLY A 61 11.77 -10.63 -5.27
C GLY A 61 11.40 -9.15 -5.42
N VAL A 62 10.74 -8.84 -6.52
CA VAL A 62 10.32 -7.47 -6.83
C VAL A 62 9.14 -7.08 -5.95
N ALA A 63 9.31 -5.99 -5.18
CA ALA A 63 8.24 -5.38 -4.40
C ALA A 63 7.41 -4.46 -5.32
N LEU A 64 6.51 -5.04 -6.09
CA LEU A 64 5.73 -4.29 -7.07
C LEU A 64 4.88 -3.21 -6.37
N ARG A 65 5.13 -1.95 -6.71
CA ARG A 65 4.41 -0.78 -6.19
C ARG A 65 4.33 -0.73 -4.66
N ALA A 66 5.38 -1.20 -3.98
CA ALA A 66 5.64 -1.10 -2.55
C ALA A 66 4.71 -1.91 -1.64
N ASN A 67 3.40 -1.89 -1.88
CA ASN A 67 2.43 -2.56 -1.02
C ASN A 67 1.33 -3.22 -1.85
N TYR A 68 0.85 -4.38 -1.40
CA TYR A 68 -0.36 -4.96 -1.94
C TYR A 68 -1.52 -3.99 -1.73
N ALA A 69 -2.24 -3.68 -2.80
CA ALA A 69 -3.32 -2.71 -2.75
C ALA A 69 -4.52 -3.24 -1.95
N GLY A 70 -5.14 -2.34 -1.22
CA GLY A 70 -6.43 -2.57 -0.58
C GLY A 70 -7.43 -1.49 -0.99
N ILE A 71 -8.71 -1.78 -0.84
CA ILE A 71 -9.75 -0.77 -1.07
C ILE A 71 -9.52 0.39 -0.11
N GLY A 72 -9.57 1.62 -0.63
CA GLY A 72 -9.28 2.82 0.14
C GLY A 72 -7.81 3.26 0.12
N TYR A 73 -6.91 2.41 -0.39
CA TYR A 73 -5.50 2.80 -0.56
C TYR A 73 -5.36 3.90 -1.61
N THR A 74 -4.30 4.68 -1.48
CA THR A 74 -3.91 5.66 -2.50
C THR A 74 -2.92 5.00 -3.45
N LEU A 75 -3.14 5.21 -4.76
CA LEU A 75 -2.12 5.03 -5.79
C LEU A 75 -1.50 6.38 -6.06
N ASP A 76 -0.19 6.51 -5.90
CA ASP A 76 0.56 7.72 -6.17
C ASP A 76 1.47 7.50 -7.39
N THR A 77 1.06 8.02 -8.53
CA THR A 77 1.79 7.84 -9.80
C THR A 77 2.95 8.81 -9.97
N THR A 78 3.13 9.76 -9.04
CA THR A 78 4.28 10.69 -9.06
C THR A 78 5.57 10.02 -8.61
N ILE A 79 5.48 8.83 -8.03
CA ILE A 79 6.61 8.06 -7.50
C ILE A 79 6.93 6.94 -8.47
N VAL A 80 8.23 6.82 -8.82
CA VAL A 80 8.74 5.79 -9.72
C VAL A 80 9.85 5.05 -8.99
N ILE A 81 9.74 3.72 -8.90
CA ILE A 81 10.75 2.86 -8.27
C ILE A 81 11.22 1.83 -9.30
N ASN A 82 12.52 1.80 -9.58
CA ASN A 82 13.14 0.86 -10.54
C ASN A 82 12.43 0.87 -11.90
N GLY A 83 12.02 2.04 -12.37
CA GLY A 83 11.34 2.21 -13.65
C GLY A 83 9.85 1.88 -13.63
N VAL A 84 9.30 1.45 -12.52
CA VAL A 84 7.86 1.16 -12.38
C VAL A 84 7.15 2.38 -11.79
N VAL A 85 6.15 2.87 -12.50
CA VAL A 85 5.35 4.02 -12.08
C VAL A 85 4.33 3.60 -11.05
N GLY A 86 4.29 4.35 -9.94
CA GLY A 86 3.22 4.21 -8.94
C GLY A 86 3.62 3.39 -7.73
N VAL A 87 3.11 3.81 -6.59
CA VAL A 87 3.15 3.06 -5.33
C VAL A 87 1.77 3.08 -4.70
N PHE A 88 1.45 2.01 -3.97
CA PHE A 88 0.24 1.96 -3.16
C PHE A 88 0.60 2.19 -1.70
N TYR A 89 -0.21 2.99 -1.00
CA TYR A 89 -0.08 3.11 0.45
C TYR A 89 -1.46 3.22 1.11
N PRO A 90 -1.57 2.73 2.37
CA PRO A 90 -2.85 2.72 3.08
C PRO A 90 -3.31 4.14 3.43
N PRO A 91 -4.58 4.30 3.85
CA PRO A 91 -5.06 5.58 4.37
C PRO A 91 -4.23 6.05 5.57
N GLN A 92 -4.01 7.36 5.65
CA GLN A 92 -3.31 7.94 6.79
C GLN A 92 -4.12 7.70 8.08
N PRO A 93 -3.54 7.02 9.08
CA PRO A 93 -4.29 6.69 10.30
C PRO A 93 -4.52 7.89 11.21
N TYR A 94 -3.53 8.82 11.25
CA TYR A 94 -3.59 10.02 12.08
C TYR A 94 -2.87 11.17 11.40
N PRO A 95 -3.32 12.42 11.61
CA PRO A 95 -2.71 13.59 10.94
C PRO A 95 -1.23 13.80 11.24
N SER A 96 -0.73 13.36 12.40
CA SER A 96 0.67 13.51 12.79
C SER A 96 1.60 12.48 12.17
N TRP A 97 1.06 11.36 11.66
CA TRP A 97 1.89 10.30 11.10
C TRP A 97 2.39 10.69 9.71
N ILE A 98 3.62 10.27 9.41
CA ILE A 98 4.33 10.62 8.19
C ILE A 98 4.52 9.38 7.33
N LEU A 99 4.29 9.52 6.03
CA LEU A 99 4.54 8.44 5.07
C LEU A 99 6.03 8.22 4.88
N SER A 100 6.51 7.01 5.18
CA SER A 100 7.90 6.63 4.92
C SER A 100 8.15 6.55 3.41
N THR A 101 9.19 7.20 2.92
CA THR A 101 9.61 7.10 1.51
C THR A 101 10.42 5.84 1.23
N GLN A 102 10.67 5.01 2.23
CA GLN A 102 11.35 3.72 2.07
C GLN A 102 10.36 2.56 2.02
N THR A 103 9.32 2.58 2.87
CA THR A 103 8.36 1.49 2.98
C THR A 103 6.98 1.84 2.40
N TYR A 104 6.67 3.12 2.24
CA TYR A 104 5.35 3.64 1.87
C TYR A 104 4.26 3.15 2.83
N LEU A 105 4.64 3.06 4.11
CA LEU A 105 3.75 2.87 5.25
C LEU A 105 3.83 4.10 6.15
N TRP A 106 2.77 4.34 6.90
CA TRP A 106 2.69 5.50 7.80
C TRP A 106 3.46 5.22 9.09
N VAL A 107 4.23 6.20 9.53
CA VAL A 107 5.09 6.10 10.71
C VAL A 107 4.69 7.17 11.72
N ALA A 108 4.46 6.74 12.96
CA ALA A 108 4.20 7.65 14.06
C ALA A 108 5.43 8.53 14.34
N PRO A 109 5.22 9.78 14.79
CA PRO A 109 6.34 10.66 15.13
C PRO A 109 7.15 10.19 16.35
N VAL A 110 6.58 9.28 17.16
CA VAL A 110 7.26 8.67 18.30
C VAL A 110 7.29 7.16 18.10
N PRO A 111 8.45 6.50 18.23
CA PRO A 111 8.53 5.04 18.04
C PRO A 111 7.65 4.29 19.06
N TYR A 112 7.07 3.17 18.60
CA TYR A 112 6.32 2.26 19.48
C TYR A 112 7.26 1.75 20.59
N PRO A 113 6.85 1.80 21.87
CA PRO A 113 7.69 1.34 22.97
C PRO A 113 8.09 -0.13 22.82
N ASN A 114 9.34 -0.44 23.11
CA ASN A 114 9.91 -1.78 22.97
C ASN A 114 10.13 -2.41 24.36
N ASP A 115 9.05 -2.53 25.14
CA ASP A 115 9.09 -3.08 26.50
C ASP A 115 8.19 -4.30 26.68
N GLY A 116 7.63 -4.83 25.59
CA GLY A 116 6.74 -6.00 25.61
C GLY A 116 5.31 -5.69 26.04
N LYS A 117 4.99 -4.44 26.35
CA LYS A 117 3.64 -4.02 26.72
C LYS A 117 2.87 -3.55 25.50
N THR A 118 1.55 -3.41 25.64
CA THR A 118 0.65 -2.97 24.57
C THR A 118 0.26 -1.52 24.77
N TYR A 119 0.37 -0.76 23.68
CA TYR A 119 0.08 0.68 23.67
C TYR A 119 -0.89 1.01 22.53
N VAL A 120 -1.65 2.08 22.72
CA VAL A 120 -2.46 2.69 21.66
C VAL A 120 -1.99 4.11 21.45
N TRP A 121 -2.13 4.58 20.20
CA TRP A 121 -1.74 5.95 19.86
C TRP A 121 -2.81 6.94 20.33
N ASP A 122 -2.37 8.01 20.99
CA ASP A 122 -3.20 9.14 21.36
C ASP A 122 -2.76 10.36 20.53
N GLU A 123 -3.57 10.75 19.57
CA GLU A 123 -3.25 11.84 18.68
C GLU A 123 -3.22 13.19 19.40
N ALA A 124 -4.10 13.39 20.40
CA ALA A 124 -4.18 14.65 21.11
C ALA A 124 -2.87 14.99 21.85
N THR A 125 -2.21 13.97 22.42
CA THR A 125 -0.92 14.13 23.10
C THR A 125 0.26 13.71 22.24
N GLN A 126 0.02 13.16 21.06
CA GLN A 126 1.02 12.58 20.16
C GLN A 126 1.96 11.64 20.92
N SER A 127 1.37 10.67 21.61
CA SER A 127 2.11 9.72 22.43
C SER A 127 1.44 8.36 22.42
N TRP A 128 2.22 7.35 22.78
CA TRP A 128 1.74 5.99 23.00
C TRP A 128 1.24 5.85 24.42
N VAL A 129 -0.01 5.42 24.58
CA VAL A 129 -0.67 5.27 25.89
C VAL A 129 -0.79 3.78 26.20
N LEU A 130 -0.32 3.39 27.39
CA LEU A 130 -0.36 2.01 27.87
C LEU A 130 -1.81 1.52 27.97
N VAL A 131 -2.06 0.37 27.39
CA VAL A 131 -3.35 -0.32 27.52
C VAL A 131 -3.35 -1.06 28.87
N PRO A 132 -4.34 -0.78 29.74
CA PRO A 132 -4.39 -1.43 31.05
C PRO A 132 -4.69 -2.93 30.99
#